data_5242c00e6d25f847b054002cf2d8ffda
#
_entry.id   5242c00e6d25f847b054002cf2d8ffda
#
_cell.length_a   1.000
_cell.length_b   1.000
_cell.length_c   1.000
_cell.angle_alpha   90.00
_cell.angle_beta   90.00
_cell.angle_gamma   90.00
#
_symmetry.space_group_name_H-M   'P 1'
#
loop_
_entity.id
_entity.type
_entity.pdbx_description
1 polymer ?
#
loop_
_entity_poly.entity_id
_entity_poly.type
_entity_poly.pdbx_seq_one_letter_code
_entity_poly.pdbx_strand_id
1 'polypeptide(L)'
;MEGLEQAMNQNTQQLKDKLNKLKKLDKNFEVFGSELHKYALNSCLSSAEVSNFESKCGVVLPDDYRQFLLEFGNGGAGPGYGLLSINIEKLIGDASQCNFLSQPFLLTKEWNNLELLQVSNGDSTNIYFDPKYINGTIIVAEYGCGIQARLVITGEERGNIWIDDRTNEAGIYPLTMHYAAFFHDDPDIEADLYESVEEVKEALTFYEWYSDWLNRGISQVIEFG
;
A
#
# COMPACT_ATOMS: atom_id res chain seq x y z
N MET A 1 -8.07 -6.20 -25.40
CA MET A 1 -7.93 -7.11 -24.26
C MET A 1 -6.57 -7.81 -24.28
N GLU A 2 -6.17 -8.50 -25.34
CA GLU A 2 -4.87 -9.21 -25.40
C GLU A 2 -3.63 -8.33 -25.11
N GLY A 3 -3.60 -7.09 -25.57
CA GLY A 3 -2.47 -6.19 -25.33
C GLY A 3 -2.32 -5.74 -23.88
N LEU A 4 -3.43 -5.55 -23.16
CA LEU A 4 -3.43 -5.18 -21.74
C LEU A 4 -2.94 -6.36 -20.87
N GLU A 5 -3.44 -7.55 -21.14
CA GLU A 5 -3.05 -8.79 -20.46
C GLU A 5 -1.55 -9.10 -20.68
N GLN A 6 -1.06 -8.87 -21.88
CA GLN A 6 0.35 -9.05 -22.21
C GLN A 6 1.25 -8.03 -21.47
N ALA A 7 0.83 -6.77 -21.36
CA ALA A 7 1.55 -5.75 -20.62
C ALA A 7 1.57 -6.06 -19.11
N MET A 8 0.45 -6.48 -18.53
CA MET A 8 0.34 -6.86 -17.13
C MET A 8 1.21 -8.07 -16.79
N ASN A 9 1.23 -9.09 -17.63
CA ASN A 9 2.10 -10.27 -17.46
C ASN A 9 3.59 -9.87 -17.50
N GLN A 10 3.96 -8.94 -18.38
CA GLN A 10 5.31 -8.41 -18.45
C GLN A 10 5.70 -7.66 -17.19
N ASN A 11 4.79 -6.87 -16.64
CA ASN A 11 4.98 -6.14 -15.39
C ASN A 11 5.22 -7.10 -14.21
N THR A 12 4.41 -8.13 -14.08
CA THR A 12 4.57 -9.15 -13.02
C THR A 12 5.92 -9.86 -13.12
N GLN A 13 6.34 -10.21 -14.34
CA GLN A 13 7.64 -10.84 -14.54
C GLN A 13 8.80 -9.91 -14.16
N GLN A 14 8.72 -8.62 -14.50
CA GLN A 14 9.72 -7.62 -14.10
C GLN A 14 9.84 -7.50 -12.58
N LEU A 15 8.71 -7.49 -11.86
CA LEU A 15 8.73 -7.46 -10.39
C LEU A 15 9.41 -8.72 -9.82
N LYS A 16 9.11 -9.91 -10.37
CA LYS A 16 9.76 -11.17 -9.95
C LYS A 16 11.28 -11.12 -10.15
N ASP A 17 11.73 -10.61 -11.29
CA ASP A 17 13.15 -10.51 -11.62
C ASP A 17 13.86 -9.53 -10.69
N LYS A 18 13.25 -8.36 -10.41
CA LYS A 18 13.77 -7.37 -9.46
C LYS A 18 13.83 -7.92 -8.03
N LEU A 19 12.77 -8.59 -7.54
CA LEU A 19 12.74 -9.20 -6.22
C LEU A 19 13.83 -10.26 -6.08
N ASN A 20 14.00 -11.11 -7.08
CA ASN A 20 15.04 -12.13 -7.10
C ASN A 20 16.45 -11.51 -7.14
N LYS A 21 16.62 -10.38 -7.84
CA LYS A 21 17.87 -9.61 -7.85
C LYS A 21 18.16 -9.05 -6.47
N LEU A 22 17.21 -8.36 -5.86
CA LEU A 22 17.34 -7.77 -4.53
C LEU A 22 17.68 -8.83 -3.48
N LYS A 23 16.96 -9.94 -3.45
CA LYS A 23 17.22 -11.09 -2.57
C LYS A 23 18.64 -11.65 -2.68
N LYS A 24 19.24 -11.60 -3.89
CA LYS A 24 20.61 -12.07 -4.11
C LYS A 24 21.65 -11.05 -3.65
N LEU A 25 21.36 -9.77 -3.72
CA LEU A 25 22.24 -8.69 -3.34
C LEU A 25 22.21 -8.47 -1.84
N ASP A 26 21.03 -8.32 -1.25
CA ASP A 26 20.83 -8.03 0.17
C ASP A 26 20.86 -9.31 1.03
N LYS A 27 22.06 -9.81 1.26
CA LYS A 27 22.27 -11.02 2.08
C LYS A 27 22.21 -10.74 3.57
N ASN A 28 22.43 -9.50 3.94
CA ASN A 28 22.48 -9.07 5.34
C ASN A 28 21.15 -8.47 5.81
N PHE A 29 20.16 -8.36 4.92
CA PHE A 29 18.85 -7.75 5.19
C PHE A 29 18.98 -6.29 5.64
N GLU A 30 19.73 -5.49 4.89
CA GLU A 30 19.99 -4.07 5.16
C GLU A 30 18.84 -3.15 4.71
N VAL A 31 18.02 -3.60 3.74
CA VAL A 31 16.81 -2.88 3.34
C VAL A 31 15.78 -2.93 4.45
N PHE A 32 15.18 -1.78 4.78
CA PHE A 32 14.21 -1.67 5.87
C PHE A 32 13.14 -2.77 5.81
N GLY A 33 12.92 -3.45 6.93
CA GLY A 33 11.93 -4.53 7.10
C GLY A 33 12.32 -5.86 6.47
N SER A 34 13.38 -5.94 5.66
CA SER A 34 13.78 -7.15 4.94
C SER A 34 14.12 -8.32 5.86
N GLU A 35 14.61 -8.06 7.07
CA GLU A 35 14.90 -9.07 8.10
C GLU A 35 13.66 -9.87 8.52
N LEU A 36 12.45 -9.27 8.43
CA LEU A 36 11.20 -9.90 8.80
C LEU A 36 10.67 -10.81 7.71
N HIS A 37 10.61 -10.34 6.47
CA HIS A 37 10.06 -11.11 5.36
C HIS A 37 11.10 -11.92 4.58
N LYS A 38 12.40 -11.61 4.70
CA LYS A 38 13.53 -12.32 4.06
C LYS A 38 13.32 -12.54 2.56
N TYR A 39 12.66 -11.59 1.92
CA TYR A 39 12.28 -11.65 0.51
C TYR A 39 11.43 -12.87 0.15
N ALA A 40 10.68 -13.41 1.12
CA ALA A 40 9.73 -14.49 0.90
C ALA A 40 8.34 -13.93 0.60
N LEU A 41 7.66 -14.55 -0.36
CA LEU A 41 6.27 -14.26 -0.68
C LEU A 41 5.37 -15.37 -0.15
N ASN A 42 4.16 -15.02 0.25
CA ASN A 42 3.14 -16.00 0.57
C ASN A 42 2.52 -16.58 -0.72
N SER A 43 1.84 -17.71 -0.60
CA SER A 43 1.19 -18.36 -1.74
C SER A 43 0.19 -17.42 -2.41
N CYS A 44 0.10 -17.48 -3.74
CA CYS A 44 -0.91 -16.78 -4.51
C CYS A 44 -2.32 -17.24 -4.12
N LEU A 45 -3.29 -16.35 -4.29
CA LEU A 45 -4.70 -16.70 -4.24
C LEU A 45 -5.14 -17.31 -5.57
N SER A 46 -6.15 -18.17 -5.53
CA SER A 46 -6.81 -18.65 -6.73
C SER A 46 -7.78 -17.60 -7.30
N SER A 47 -8.04 -17.67 -8.60
CA SER A 47 -9.05 -16.82 -9.24
C SER A 47 -10.44 -16.99 -8.60
N ALA A 48 -10.77 -18.18 -8.12
CA ALA A 48 -12.04 -18.45 -7.45
C ALA A 48 -12.14 -17.73 -6.11
N GLU A 49 -11.06 -17.69 -5.30
CA GLU A 49 -11.03 -16.96 -4.02
C GLU A 49 -11.19 -15.45 -4.24
N VAL A 50 -10.45 -14.88 -5.19
CA VAL A 50 -10.53 -13.46 -5.51
C VAL A 50 -11.93 -13.11 -6.03
N SER A 51 -12.48 -13.86 -6.98
CA SER A 51 -13.82 -13.59 -7.53
C SER A 51 -14.93 -13.75 -6.49
N ASN A 52 -14.79 -14.71 -5.55
CA ASN A 52 -15.72 -14.86 -4.44
C ASN A 52 -15.68 -13.65 -3.50
N PHE A 53 -14.49 -13.14 -3.18
CA PHE A 53 -14.32 -11.93 -2.38
C PHE A 53 -14.95 -10.71 -3.06
N GLU A 54 -14.62 -10.47 -4.33
CA GLU A 54 -15.17 -9.35 -5.10
C GLU A 54 -16.70 -9.39 -5.14
N SER A 55 -17.26 -10.56 -5.43
CA SER A 55 -18.72 -10.77 -5.47
C SER A 55 -19.40 -10.58 -4.12
N LYS A 56 -18.81 -11.12 -3.04
CA LYS A 56 -19.39 -11.05 -1.70
C LYS A 56 -19.36 -9.64 -1.11
N CYS A 57 -18.27 -8.91 -1.34
CA CYS A 57 -18.12 -7.55 -0.84
C CYS A 57 -18.66 -6.48 -1.83
N GLY A 58 -19.08 -6.88 -3.04
CA GLY A 58 -19.58 -5.94 -4.04
C GLY A 58 -18.53 -4.95 -4.52
N VAL A 59 -17.26 -5.39 -4.61
CA VAL A 59 -16.12 -4.57 -5.03
C VAL A 59 -15.40 -5.23 -6.20
N VAL A 60 -14.57 -4.45 -6.89
CA VAL A 60 -13.62 -4.96 -7.89
C VAL A 60 -12.24 -4.50 -7.48
N LEU A 61 -11.31 -5.43 -7.28
CA LEU A 61 -9.94 -5.08 -6.94
C LEU A 61 -9.27 -4.31 -8.09
N PRO A 62 -8.36 -3.35 -7.80
CA PRO A 62 -7.51 -2.76 -8.83
C PRO A 62 -6.76 -3.83 -9.61
N ASP A 63 -6.65 -3.65 -10.92
CA ASP A 63 -6.19 -4.71 -11.82
C ASP A 63 -4.76 -5.18 -11.54
N ASP A 64 -3.86 -4.24 -11.24
CA ASP A 64 -2.46 -4.50 -10.88
C ASP A 64 -2.36 -5.28 -9.55
N TYR A 65 -3.12 -4.89 -8.54
CA TYR A 65 -3.14 -5.59 -7.26
C TYR A 65 -3.83 -6.96 -7.38
N ARG A 66 -4.90 -7.05 -8.14
CA ARG A 66 -5.57 -8.33 -8.43
C ARG A 66 -4.61 -9.31 -9.08
N GLN A 67 -3.86 -8.86 -10.07
CA GLN A 67 -2.85 -9.70 -10.73
C GLN A 67 -1.72 -10.08 -9.78
N PHE A 68 -1.26 -9.16 -8.94
CA PHE A 68 -0.27 -9.45 -7.92
C PHE A 68 -0.72 -10.61 -7.01
N LEU A 69 -1.95 -10.59 -6.53
CA LEU A 69 -2.51 -11.65 -5.69
C LEU A 69 -2.59 -13.01 -6.40
N LEU A 70 -2.87 -13.02 -7.70
CA LEU A 70 -3.04 -14.23 -8.49
C LEU A 70 -1.72 -14.85 -8.96
N GLU A 71 -0.70 -14.03 -9.21
CA GLU A 71 0.51 -14.49 -9.91
C GLU A 71 1.81 -14.25 -9.15
N PHE A 72 1.82 -13.31 -8.21
CA PHE A 72 3.03 -12.93 -7.48
C PHE A 72 3.00 -13.46 -6.04
N GLY A 73 1.97 -13.12 -5.27
CA GLY A 73 1.79 -13.62 -3.91
C GLY A 73 0.72 -12.87 -3.13
N ASN A 74 0.21 -13.49 -2.07
CA ASN A 74 -0.72 -12.87 -1.13
C ASN A 74 0.07 -12.30 0.06
N GLY A 75 0.81 -11.24 -0.16
CA GLY A 75 1.65 -10.62 0.87
C GLY A 75 3.04 -11.27 1.02
N GLY A 76 3.77 -10.87 2.03
CA GLY A 76 5.16 -11.24 2.29
C GLY A 76 6.12 -10.11 1.97
N ALA A 77 7.16 -10.37 1.15
CA ALA A 77 8.15 -9.37 0.78
C ALA A 77 7.52 -8.10 0.19
N GLY A 78 7.91 -6.93 0.68
CA GLY A 78 7.41 -5.65 0.23
C GLY A 78 7.83 -4.48 1.10
N PRO A 79 7.36 -3.27 0.78
CA PRO A 79 7.66 -2.06 1.53
C PRO A 79 7.28 -2.13 3.01
N GLY A 80 7.88 -1.29 3.83
CA GLY A 80 7.67 -1.28 5.27
C GLY A 80 8.13 -2.59 5.90
N TYR A 81 7.35 -3.13 6.79
CA TYR A 81 7.61 -4.46 7.39
C TYR A 81 7.16 -5.63 6.50
N GLY A 82 6.87 -5.37 5.25
CA GLY A 82 6.37 -6.30 4.25
C GLY A 82 4.88 -6.15 3.97
N LEU A 83 4.44 -6.76 2.87
CA LEU A 83 3.04 -6.74 2.49
C LEU A 83 2.19 -7.62 3.39
N LEU A 84 1.05 -7.09 3.81
CA LEU A 84 0.05 -7.83 4.56
C LEU A 84 -0.75 -8.76 3.65
N SER A 85 -1.06 -9.95 4.16
CA SER A 85 -1.92 -10.90 3.45
C SER A 85 -3.39 -10.53 3.57
N ILE A 86 -4.14 -10.63 2.48
CA ILE A 86 -5.60 -10.61 2.55
C ILE A 86 -6.10 -11.95 3.09
N ASN A 87 -6.78 -11.93 4.20
CA ASN A 87 -7.57 -13.07 4.69
C ASN A 87 -8.99 -12.98 4.15
N ILE A 88 -9.23 -13.56 2.99
CA ILE A 88 -10.52 -13.52 2.29
C ILE A 88 -11.63 -14.12 3.14
N GLU A 89 -11.40 -15.25 3.80
CA GLU A 89 -12.42 -15.91 4.62
C GLU A 89 -12.88 -15.02 5.77
N LYS A 90 -11.93 -14.34 6.43
CA LYS A 90 -12.25 -13.39 7.50
C LYS A 90 -13.04 -12.19 6.97
N LEU A 91 -12.63 -11.63 5.83
CA LEU A 91 -13.29 -10.47 5.26
C LEU A 91 -14.73 -10.77 4.83
N ILE A 92 -14.97 -11.85 4.09
CA ILE A 92 -16.32 -12.23 3.64
C ILE A 92 -17.21 -12.76 4.78
N GLY A 93 -16.61 -13.22 5.87
CA GLY A 93 -17.30 -13.65 7.08
C GLY A 93 -17.83 -12.48 7.93
N ASP A 94 -17.35 -11.26 7.68
CA ASP A 94 -17.75 -10.05 8.39
C ASP A 94 -18.42 -9.04 7.44
N ALA A 95 -19.74 -8.97 7.50
CA ALA A 95 -20.51 -8.06 6.66
C ALA A 95 -20.13 -6.57 6.87
N SER A 96 -19.63 -6.21 8.06
CA SER A 96 -19.17 -4.85 8.34
C SER A 96 -17.93 -4.49 7.53
N GLN A 97 -17.01 -5.45 7.34
CA GLN A 97 -15.80 -5.27 6.54
C GLN A 97 -16.14 -5.12 5.05
N CYS A 98 -17.02 -5.95 4.52
CA CYS A 98 -17.51 -5.81 3.15
C CYS A 98 -18.21 -4.48 2.92
N ASN A 99 -19.05 -4.04 3.87
CA ASN A 99 -19.70 -2.73 3.81
C ASN A 99 -18.68 -1.58 3.84
N PHE A 100 -17.66 -1.68 4.69
CA PHE A 100 -16.56 -0.71 4.76
C PHE A 100 -15.81 -0.60 3.42
N LEU A 101 -15.51 -1.72 2.77
CA LEU A 101 -14.82 -1.76 1.49
C LEU A 101 -15.67 -1.26 0.32
N SER A 102 -17.00 -1.47 0.35
CA SER A 102 -17.91 -1.03 -0.71
C SER A 102 -18.24 0.46 -0.64
N GLN A 103 -18.03 1.11 0.51
CA GLN A 103 -18.17 2.57 0.61
C GLN A 103 -16.99 3.25 -0.08
N PRO A 104 -17.23 4.35 -0.84
CA PRO A 104 -16.14 5.03 -1.52
C PRO A 104 -15.19 5.72 -0.55
N PHE A 105 -13.90 5.65 -0.84
CA PHE A 105 -12.90 6.54 -0.28
C PHE A 105 -13.13 7.94 -0.84
N LEU A 106 -13.27 8.94 0.02
CA LEU A 106 -13.74 10.27 -0.36
C LEU A 106 -12.62 11.31 -0.50
N LEU A 107 -11.42 11.00 -0.05
CA LEU A 107 -10.31 11.95 -0.13
C LEU A 107 -9.69 11.90 -1.53
N THR A 108 -9.41 13.08 -2.09
CA THR A 108 -8.69 13.28 -3.37
C THR A 108 -7.48 14.20 -3.18
N LYS A 109 -7.23 14.61 -1.93
CA LYS A 109 -6.08 15.40 -1.50
C LYS A 109 -5.81 15.10 -0.04
N GLU A 110 -4.63 15.44 0.43
CA GLU A 110 -4.27 15.29 1.84
C GLU A 110 -5.34 15.85 2.79
N TRP A 111 -5.52 15.17 3.90
CA TRP A 111 -6.46 15.55 4.94
C TRP A 111 -5.80 15.44 6.32
N ASN A 112 -5.80 16.55 7.04
CA ASN A 112 -5.36 16.59 8.42
C ASN A 112 -6.12 17.71 9.16
N ASN A 113 -7.07 17.34 10.02
CA ASN A 113 -7.82 18.30 10.80
C ASN A 113 -7.64 18.04 12.30
N LEU A 114 -6.58 18.57 12.86
CA LEU A 114 -6.20 18.38 14.26
C LEU A 114 -7.22 18.93 15.26
N GLU A 115 -8.10 19.87 14.89
CA GLU A 115 -9.16 20.36 15.76
C GLU A 115 -10.11 19.21 16.18
N LEU A 116 -10.25 18.19 15.33
CA LEU A 116 -11.10 17.03 15.61
C LEU A 116 -10.52 16.08 16.67
N LEU A 117 -9.24 16.20 17.03
CA LEU A 117 -8.64 15.41 18.11
C LEU A 117 -9.30 15.67 19.47
N GLN A 118 -9.85 16.87 19.65
CA GLN A 118 -10.50 17.27 20.91
C GLN A 118 -12.01 16.97 20.90
N VAL A 119 -12.56 16.46 19.79
CA VAL A 119 -13.99 16.20 19.62
C VAL A 119 -14.26 14.71 19.69
N SER A 120 -15.09 14.29 20.64
CA SER A 120 -15.57 12.91 20.76
C SER A 120 -17.02 12.81 20.31
N ASN A 121 -17.36 11.76 19.58
CA ASN A 121 -18.74 11.32 19.47
C ASN A 121 -19.22 10.79 20.83
N GLY A 122 -20.52 10.84 21.11
CA GLY A 122 -21.08 10.46 22.41
C GLY A 122 -20.65 9.08 22.96
N ASP A 123 -20.06 8.23 22.13
CA ASP A 123 -19.53 6.90 22.46
C ASP A 123 -18.02 6.89 22.78
N SER A 124 -17.43 8.04 23.10
CA SER A 124 -16.00 8.22 23.38
C SER A 124 -15.05 7.98 22.20
N THR A 125 -15.58 7.82 20.98
CA THR A 125 -14.78 7.67 19.76
C THR A 125 -14.33 9.05 19.28
N ASN A 126 -13.03 9.25 19.15
CA ASN A 126 -12.46 10.48 18.63
C ASN A 126 -12.80 10.63 17.13
N ILE A 127 -13.39 11.76 16.74
CA ILE A 127 -13.84 12.02 15.35
C ILE A 127 -12.67 12.03 14.37
N TYR A 128 -11.48 12.42 14.80
CA TYR A 128 -10.27 12.39 13.96
C TYR A 128 -9.95 10.98 13.45
N PHE A 129 -10.26 9.95 14.26
CA PHE A 129 -10.05 8.53 13.90
C PHE A 129 -11.30 7.85 13.32
N ASP A 130 -12.33 8.61 12.98
CA ASP A 130 -13.55 8.04 12.41
C ASP A 130 -13.21 7.18 11.16
N PRO A 131 -13.65 5.92 11.11
CA PRO A 131 -13.40 5.02 9.97
C PRO A 131 -13.89 5.55 8.62
N LYS A 132 -14.84 6.48 8.60
CA LYS A 132 -15.37 7.07 7.35
C LYS A 132 -14.28 7.71 6.48
N TYR A 133 -13.19 8.20 7.08
CA TYR A 133 -12.08 8.81 6.34
C TYR A 133 -11.21 7.81 5.59
N ILE A 134 -11.36 6.51 5.89
CA ILE A 134 -10.58 5.42 5.29
C ILE A 134 -11.49 4.33 4.70
N ASN A 135 -12.79 4.57 4.55
CA ASN A 135 -13.70 3.67 3.84
C ASN A 135 -13.15 3.34 2.46
N GLY A 136 -13.49 2.18 1.93
CA GLY A 136 -13.08 1.76 0.59
C GLY A 136 -11.58 1.45 0.45
N THR A 137 -10.86 1.29 1.55
CA THR A 137 -9.42 0.98 1.53
C THR A 137 -9.09 -0.33 2.25
N ILE A 138 -7.98 -0.96 1.88
CA ILE A 138 -7.36 -2.05 2.65
C ILE A 138 -5.96 -1.65 3.08
N ILE A 139 -5.53 -2.10 4.25
CA ILE A 139 -4.15 -1.96 4.69
C ILE A 139 -3.31 -2.97 3.91
N VAL A 140 -2.28 -2.50 3.21
CA VAL A 140 -1.37 -3.34 2.42
C VAL A 140 0.01 -3.46 3.04
N ALA A 141 0.46 -2.49 3.84
CA ALA A 141 1.71 -2.55 4.60
C ALA A 141 1.66 -1.63 5.83
N GLU A 142 2.60 -1.84 6.74
CA GLU A 142 2.84 -1.00 7.92
C GLU A 142 4.31 -0.57 7.95
N TYR A 143 4.54 0.68 8.37
CA TYR A 143 5.89 1.26 8.51
C TYR A 143 6.33 1.43 9.98
N GLY A 144 5.52 0.99 10.92
CA GLY A 144 5.73 1.20 12.34
C GLY A 144 5.04 2.45 12.88
N CYS A 145 5.08 2.64 14.20
CA CYS A 145 4.47 3.79 14.90
C CYS A 145 3.00 4.07 14.51
N GLY A 146 2.27 3.08 14.00
CA GLY A 146 0.89 3.22 13.55
C GLY A 146 0.71 3.77 12.14
N ILE A 147 1.79 3.96 11.39
CA ILE A 147 1.75 4.40 9.99
C ILE A 147 1.33 3.23 9.09
N GLN A 148 0.26 3.42 8.32
CA GLN A 148 -0.31 2.37 7.46
C GLN A 148 -0.36 2.82 6.01
N ALA A 149 0.19 1.99 5.11
CA ALA A 149 -0.09 2.11 3.68
C ALA A 149 -1.42 1.42 3.34
N ARG A 150 -2.30 2.17 2.70
CA ARG A 150 -3.65 1.75 2.34
C ARG A 150 -3.84 1.79 0.83
N LEU A 151 -4.29 0.69 0.25
CA LEU A 151 -4.71 0.64 -1.15
C LEU A 151 -6.19 1.03 -1.25
N VAL A 152 -6.49 1.99 -2.10
CA VAL A 152 -7.89 2.39 -2.37
C VAL A 152 -8.54 1.36 -3.31
N ILE A 153 -9.63 0.76 -2.84
CA ILE A 153 -10.41 -0.24 -3.59
C ILE A 153 -11.61 0.41 -4.27
N THR A 154 -12.25 1.38 -3.61
CA THR A 154 -13.50 1.99 -4.07
C THR A 154 -13.41 3.51 -3.89
N GLY A 155 -13.74 4.27 -4.93
CA GLY A 155 -13.64 5.73 -4.95
C GLY A 155 -12.89 6.25 -6.18
N GLU A 156 -12.69 7.57 -6.24
CA GLU A 156 -11.99 8.23 -7.35
C GLU A 156 -10.52 7.83 -7.42
N GLU A 157 -9.89 7.67 -6.26
CA GLU A 157 -8.48 7.28 -6.09
C GLU A 157 -8.22 5.76 -6.18
N ARG A 158 -9.17 4.99 -6.73
CA ARG A 158 -9.06 3.52 -6.84
C ARG A 158 -7.77 3.08 -7.53
N GLY A 159 -7.02 2.23 -6.87
CA GLY A 159 -5.72 1.68 -7.34
C GLY A 159 -4.50 2.40 -6.75
N ASN A 160 -4.71 3.57 -6.16
CA ASN A 160 -3.64 4.37 -5.57
C ASN A 160 -3.36 3.99 -4.12
N ILE A 161 -2.13 4.21 -3.70
CA ILE A 161 -1.67 4.03 -2.31
C ILE A 161 -1.78 5.36 -1.56
N TRP A 162 -2.37 5.29 -0.39
CA TRP A 162 -2.49 6.38 0.56
C TRP A 162 -1.88 6.00 1.91
N ILE A 163 -1.36 6.98 2.63
CA ILE A 163 -0.83 6.79 3.98
C ILE A 163 -1.85 7.28 5.00
N ASP A 164 -2.13 6.44 5.99
CA ASP A 164 -2.87 6.82 7.20
C ASP A 164 -1.87 6.95 8.35
N ASP A 165 -1.51 8.18 8.66
CA ASP A 165 -0.55 8.55 9.70
C ASP A 165 -1.21 9.42 10.79
N ARG A 166 -2.50 9.20 11.02
CA ARG A 166 -3.27 9.91 12.05
C ARG A 166 -2.78 9.64 13.47
N THR A 167 -2.16 8.48 13.68
CA THR A 167 -1.57 8.12 14.98
C THR A 167 -0.45 9.08 15.40
N ASN A 168 0.27 9.65 14.44
CA ASN A 168 1.33 10.64 14.66
C ASN A 168 0.87 12.08 14.31
N GLU A 169 -0.45 12.30 14.23
CA GLU A 169 -1.04 13.60 13.93
C GLU A 169 -0.69 14.16 12.53
N ALA A 170 -0.16 13.33 11.63
CA ALA A 170 0.20 13.73 10.27
C ALA A 170 -0.97 13.60 9.26
N GLY A 171 -2.07 12.94 9.66
CA GLY A 171 -3.29 12.86 8.86
C GLY A 171 -3.32 11.70 7.87
N ILE A 172 -4.01 11.92 6.74
CA ILE A 172 -4.14 10.97 5.63
C ILE A 172 -3.72 11.67 4.35
N TYR A 173 -2.77 11.09 3.60
CA TYR A 173 -2.21 11.73 2.41
C TYR A 173 -1.85 10.72 1.31
N PRO A 174 -1.86 11.16 0.02
CA PRO A 174 -1.47 10.29 -1.08
C PRO A 174 0.02 9.93 -0.98
N LEU A 175 0.35 8.66 -1.21
CA LEU A 175 1.75 8.24 -1.29
C LEU A 175 2.32 8.62 -2.65
N THR A 176 3.09 9.68 -2.70
CA THR A 176 3.82 10.12 -3.89
C THR A 176 5.22 9.52 -3.92
N MET A 177 5.94 9.66 -5.07
CA MET A 177 7.35 9.24 -5.17
C MET A 177 8.23 9.88 -4.10
N HIS A 178 7.93 11.12 -3.73
CA HIS A 178 8.64 11.84 -2.70
C HIS A 178 8.45 11.23 -1.31
N TYR A 179 7.20 10.94 -0.90
CA TYR A 179 6.93 10.26 0.38
C TYR A 179 7.43 8.81 0.37
N ALA A 180 7.38 8.11 -0.76
CA ALA A 180 7.93 6.77 -0.88
C ALA A 180 9.44 6.74 -0.60
N ALA A 181 10.15 7.76 -1.04
CA ALA A 181 11.56 7.92 -0.77
C ALA A 181 11.85 8.17 0.73
N PHE A 182 11.07 9.03 1.39
CA PHE A 182 11.17 9.26 2.83
C PHE A 182 11.04 7.96 3.65
N PHE A 183 10.10 7.08 3.28
CA PHE A 183 9.93 5.79 3.94
C PHE A 183 11.04 4.77 3.62
N HIS A 184 12.00 5.13 2.77
CA HIS A 184 13.13 4.27 2.42
C HIS A 184 14.45 4.70 3.10
N ASP A 185 14.39 5.62 4.07
CA ASP A 185 15.57 6.21 4.74
C ASP A 185 16.58 6.81 3.74
N ASP A 186 16.08 7.49 2.70
CA ASP A 186 16.93 8.19 1.74
C ASP A 186 17.35 9.55 2.34
N PRO A 187 18.64 9.68 2.78
CA PRO A 187 19.11 10.87 3.51
C PRO A 187 19.14 12.14 2.64
N ASP A 188 19.10 12.02 1.32
CA ASP A 188 19.14 13.16 0.41
C ASP A 188 17.77 13.87 0.31
N ILE A 189 16.71 13.25 0.85
CA ILE A 189 15.34 13.77 0.76
C ILE A 189 14.94 14.64 1.94
N GLU A 190 15.59 14.54 3.11
CA GLU A 190 15.29 15.41 4.25
C GLU A 190 15.45 16.91 3.91
N ALA A 191 16.34 17.26 2.98
CA ALA A 191 16.58 18.64 2.58
C ALA A 191 15.51 19.19 1.63
N ASP A 192 14.95 18.34 0.74
CA ASP A 192 14.02 18.76 -0.32
C ASP A 192 12.54 18.72 0.12
N LEU A 193 12.21 18.11 1.26
CA LEU A 193 10.85 18.02 1.78
C LEU A 193 10.19 19.39 2.03
N TYR A 194 10.99 20.42 2.21
CA TYR A 194 10.52 21.76 2.57
C TYR A 194 10.52 22.76 1.41
N GLU A 195 11.06 22.45 0.23
CA GLU A 195 11.32 23.45 -0.82
C GLU A 195 10.44 23.43 -2.07
N SER A 196 9.53 22.48 -2.31
CA SER A 196 8.74 22.53 -3.57
C SER A 196 7.26 22.16 -3.39
N VAL A 197 6.42 23.16 -3.17
CA VAL A 197 4.96 23.05 -2.96
C VAL A 197 4.15 23.22 -4.27
N GLU A 198 4.70 23.11 -5.46
CA GLU A 198 3.96 23.47 -6.68
C GLU A 198 3.70 22.37 -7.72
N GLU A 199 4.14 21.14 -7.54
CA GLU A 199 3.69 20.04 -8.42
C GLU A 199 2.63 19.19 -7.72
N VAL A 200 1.45 19.11 -8.33
CA VAL A 200 0.43 18.11 -7.99
C VAL A 200 1.03 16.74 -8.27
N LYS A 201 1.62 16.14 -7.24
CA LYS A 201 2.25 14.83 -7.36
C LYS A 201 1.13 13.80 -7.27
N GLU A 202 0.92 13.05 -8.35
CA GLU A 202 -0.05 11.96 -8.37
C GLU A 202 0.36 10.88 -7.37
N ALA A 203 -0.65 10.29 -6.72
CA ALA A 203 -0.44 9.13 -5.85
C ALA A 203 0.06 7.94 -6.67
N LEU A 204 0.98 7.18 -6.09
CA LEU A 204 1.48 5.96 -6.73
C LEU A 204 0.40 4.87 -6.77
N THR A 205 0.28 4.20 -7.90
CA THR A 205 -0.45 2.94 -7.99
C THR A 205 0.26 1.85 -7.19
N PHE A 206 -0.45 0.74 -6.90
CA PHE A 206 0.16 -0.40 -6.21
C PHE A 206 1.42 -0.92 -6.93
N TYR A 207 1.36 -1.02 -8.26
CA TYR A 207 2.50 -1.48 -9.06
C TYR A 207 3.69 -0.52 -9.00
N GLU A 208 3.46 0.78 -9.12
CA GLU A 208 4.51 1.81 -9.08
C GLU A 208 5.19 1.84 -7.73
N TRP A 209 4.41 1.83 -6.64
CA TRP A 209 4.92 1.77 -5.28
C TRP A 209 5.79 0.53 -5.01
N TYR A 210 5.30 -0.65 -5.39
CA TYR A 210 6.05 -1.90 -5.19
C TYR A 210 7.32 -1.93 -6.06
N SER A 211 7.23 -1.45 -7.31
CA SER A 211 8.38 -1.36 -8.22
C SER A 211 9.42 -0.36 -7.74
N ASP A 212 9.00 0.79 -7.17
CA ASP A 212 9.87 1.80 -6.60
C ASP A 212 10.65 1.25 -5.40
N TRP A 213 9.96 0.58 -4.48
CA TRP A 213 10.61 -0.11 -3.35
C TRP A 213 11.71 -1.08 -3.81
N LEU A 214 11.44 -1.90 -4.83
CA LEU A 214 12.45 -2.81 -5.38
C LEU A 214 13.64 -2.06 -5.99
N ASN A 215 13.39 -0.98 -6.72
CA ASN A 215 14.45 -0.20 -7.35
C ASN A 215 15.34 0.46 -6.29
N ARG A 216 14.75 1.13 -5.30
CA ARG A 216 15.49 1.77 -4.20
C ARG A 216 16.29 0.77 -3.38
N GLY A 217 15.70 -0.36 -3.00
CA GLY A 217 16.42 -1.41 -2.30
C GLY A 217 17.60 -1.97 -3.09
N ILE A 218 17.45 -2.14 -4.42
CA ILE A 218 18.57 -2.55 -5.28
C ILE A 218 19.67 -1.49 -5.32
N SER A 219 19.31 -0.20 -5.45
CA SER A 219 20.27 0.90 -5.47
C SER A 219 20.99 1.02 -4.14
N GLN A 220 20.27 1.01 -3.02
CA GLN A 220 20.80 1.07 -1.67
C GLN A 220 21.88 -0.01 -1.44
N VAL A 221 21.58 -1.27 -1.77
CA VAL A 221 22.53 -2.37 -1.54
C VAL A 221 23.72 -2.33 -2.52
N ILE A 222 23.58 -1.72 -3.70
CA ILE A 222 24.73 -1.55 -4.63
C ILE A 222 25.64 -0.42 -4.18
N GLU A 223 25.11 0.65 -3.61
CA GLU A 223 25.88 1.83 -3.21
C GLU A 223 26.58 1.66 -1.86
N PHE A 224 25.96 0.93 -0.93
CA PHE A 224 26.44 0.80 0.46
C PHE A 224 26.87 -0.62 0.87
N GLY A 225 26.66 -1.64 0.03
CA GLY A 225 27.07 -3.04 0.23
C GLY A 225 28.31 -3.36 -0.61
#